data_3b77c831ba2661fb446cd820c6c0e826
#
_entry.id   3b77c831ba2661fb446cd820c6c0e826
#
_cell.length_a   1.000
_cell.length_b   1.000
_cell.length_c   1.000
_cell.angle_alpha   90.00
_cell.angle_beta   90.00
_cell.angle_gamma   90.00
#
_symmetry.space_group_name_H-M   'P 1'
#
loop_
_entity.id
_entity.type
_entity.pdbx_description
1 polymer ?
#
loop_
_entity_poly.entity_id
_entity_poly.type
_entity_poly.pdbx_seq_one_letter_code
_entity_poly.pdbx_strand_id
1 'polypeptide(L)'
;MVATTPLAAQEREPIRLSLDQALEYASGSNPALRRATNSSLINGAEMRSTWAEQLLPRAQLTLFNTQFTGNLRRQALDNFGNPIVNPSADWNYFSATTHNLGLSWRFQGASLFQAHDRQRLTNQGRDVTLLRARTDLEIQIQRLYIDAVEQRALMETENELVAARRIDLDVVQRLFSLALRTRVDILNAELALEQQALTLQQQNVTYQRALLALRTAMGLTEDRPLEIGNEELPLFDPAGFDSSSLISRALDVNPVILQSDVYMRSAQLALSEQKTAWWPEIRLGVNVYRQAYLPEGEALFDTSIGKDLESQFYLGFSIPVLNGVFQQNTEQQRAAIELRNQQEQDREIRLQLEESIRGSVLELENQWTSAQLSQRSNEIAREALALAREEYRLGARSFEELRAVFQQEADTRRQVITARHAFVDALLTLEEAVGASVREASGSTGAGN
;
A
#
# COMPACT_ATOMS: atom_id res chain seq x y z
N MET A 1 30.56 13.37 46.65
CA MET A 1 30.05 12.03 46.27
C MET A 1 28.55 12.15 46.17
N VAL A 2 28.05 12.27 44.94
CA VAL A 2 26.62 12.27 44.64
C VAL A 2 26.30 10.84 44.23
N ALA A 3 25.51 10.15 45.06
CA ALA A 3 25.04 8.80 44.77
C ALA A 3 23.97 8.87 43.68
N THR A 4 24.32 8.45 42.48
CA THR A 4 23.36 8.16 41.43
C THR A 4 22.69 6.83 41.73
N THR A 5 21.47 6.89 42.23
CA THR A 5 20.56 5.75 42.26
C THR A 5 20.29 5.30 40.84
N PRO A 6 20.46 4.00 40.48
CA PRO A 6 20.03 3.51 39.21
C PRO A 6 18.51 3.61 39.13
N LEU A 7 17.99 4.29 38.12
CA LEU A 7 16.58 4.24 37.76
C LEU A 7 16.25 2.76 37.47
N ALA A 8 15.55 2.12 38.38
CA ALA A 8 14.96 0.82 38.10
C ALA A 8 14.06 0.99 36.87
N ALA A 9 14.37 0.24 35.83
CA ALA A 9 13.48 0.13 34.67
C ALA A 9 12.16 -0.41 35.23
N GLN A 10 11.15 0.45 35.34
CA GLN A 10 9.78 0.02 35.58
C GLN A 10 9.45 -0.96 34.44
N GLU A 11 9.30 -2.25 34.77
CA GLU A 11 8.69 -3.23 33.87
C GLU A 11 7.32 -2.67 33.52
N ARG A 12 7.23 -2.12 32.31
CA ARG A 12 5.97 -1.58 31.78
C ARG A 12 5.05 -2.76 31.54
N GLU A 13 3.84 -2.71 32.07
CA GLU A 13 2.84 -3.76 31.84
C GLU A 13 2.71 -4.07 30.33
N PRO A 14 2.65 -5.36 29.96
CA PRO A 14 2.50 -5.75 28.57
C PRO A 14 1.18 -5.24 28.00
N ILE A 15 1.21 -4.82 26.74
CA ILE A 15 0.00 -4.46 26.00
C ILE A 15 -0.66 -5.77 25.57
N ARG A 16 -1.79 -6.10 26.17
CA ARG A 16 -2.64 -7.21 25.70
C ARG A 16 -3.47 -6.72 24.52
N LEU A 17 -3.33 -7.40 23.41
CA LEU A 17 -3.99 -7.04 22.16
C LEU A 17 -4.99 -8.12 21.77
N SER A 18 -6.26 -7.70 21.53
CA SER A 18 -7.20 -8.42 20.67
C SER A 18 -6.99 -8.03 19.22
N LEU A 19 -7.55 -8.79 18.28
CA LEU A 19 -7.49 -8.46 16.87
C LEU A 19 -8.08 -7.07 16.57
N ASP A 20 -9.23 -6.75 17.16
CA ASP A 20 -9.89 -5.45 16.98
C ASP A 20 -9.02 -4.27 17.45
N GLN A 21 -8.36 -4.45 18.61
CA GLN A 21 -7.43 -3.44 19.13
C GLN A 21 -6.19 -3.29 18.23
N ALA A 22 -5.68 -4.38 17.67
CA ALA A 22 -4.55 -4.34 16.74
C ALA A 22 -4.93 -3.57 15.46
N LEU A 23 -6.13 -3.78 14.93
CA LEU A 23 -6.68 -3.04 13.79
C LEU A 23 -6.90 -1.55 14.10
N GLU A 24 -7.42 -1.22 15.27
CA GLU A 24 -7.61 0.16 15.72
C GLU A 24 -6.26 0.89 15.82
N TYR A 25 -5.27 0.30 16.50
CA TYR A 25 -3.92 0.87 16.56
C TYR A 25 -3.28 1.05 15.18
N ALA A 26 -3.39 0.05 14.30
CA ALA A 26 -2.85 0.11 12.96
C ALA A 26 -3.50 1.23 12.15
N SER A 27 -4.82 1.38 12.22
CA SER A 27 -5.56 2.42 11.50
C SER A 27 -5.14 3.85 11.90
N GLY A 28 -4.78 4.04 13.17
CA GLY A 28 -4.31 5.34 13.69
C GLY A 28 -2.83 5.62 13.50
N SER A 29 -1.98 4.59 13.45
CA SER A 29 -0.52 4.74 13.59
C SER A 29 0.28 4.28 12.37
N ASN A 30 -0.28 3.44 11.48
CA ASN A 30 0.45 2.89 10.34
C ASN A 30 0.91 4.00 9.37
N PRO A 31 2.23 4.08 9.05
CA PRO A 31 2.76 5.15 8.20
C PRO A 31 2.28 5.07 6.75
N ALA A 32 1.99 3.87 6.22
CA ALA A 32 1.53 3.71 4.84
C ALA A 32 0.09 4.24 4.68
N LEU A 33 -0.81 3.90 5.60
CA LEU A 33 -2.17 4.43 5.61
C LEU A 33 -2.19 5.95 5.83
N ARG A 34 -1.35 6.47 6.72
CA ARG A 34 -1.22 7.92 6.92
C ARG A 34 -0.77 8.65 5.65
N ARG A 35 0.18 8.09 4.88
CA ARG A 35 0.58 8.66 3.58
C ARG A 35 -0.57 8.67 2.58
N ALA A 36 -1.34 7.58 2.49
CA ALA A 36 -2.53 7.51 1.63
C ALA A 36 -3.59 8.54 2.05
N THR A 37 -3.85 8.68 3.35
CA THR A 37 -4.76 9.71 3.89
C THR A 37 -4.26 11.11 3.57
N ASN A 38 -2.97 11.41 3.80
CA ASN A 38 -2.40 12.71 3.49
C ASN A 38 -2.52 13.05 2.00
N SER A 39 -2.39 12.06 1.10
CA SER A 39 -2.54 12.28 -0.34
C SER A 39 -3.97 12.65 -0.75
N SER A 40 -4.99 12.24 0.01
CA SER A 40 -6.39 12.61 -0.24
C SER A 40 -6.77 14.00 0.29
N LEU A 41 -6.04 14.54 1.27
CA LEU A 41 -6.33 15.86 1.86
C LEU A 41 -6.22 17.01 0.84
N ILE A 42 -5.41 16.84 -0.22
CA ILE A 42 -5.22 17.86 -1.26
C ILE A 42 -6.44 17.98 -2.19
N ASN A 43 -7.35 16.98 -2.23
CA ASN A 43 -8.45 16.90 -3.18
C ASN A 43 -9.30 18.18 -3.24
N GLY A 44 -9.65 18.73 -2.08
CA GLY A 44 -10.45 19.96 -2.00
C GLY A 44 -9.71 21.21 -2.45
N ALA A 45 -8.40 21.29 -2.22
CA ALA A 45 -7.57 22.41 -2.66
C ALA A 45 -7.38 22.39 -4.19
N GLU A 46 -7.08 21.22 -4.76
CA GLU A 46 -6.92 21.05 -6.20
C GLU A 46 -8.21 21.30 -6.96
N MET A 47 -9.38 20.90 -6.42
CA MET A 47 -10.66 21.21 -7.02
C MET A 47 -10.91 22.73 -7.08
N ARG A 48 -10.60 23.45 -6.00
CA ARG A 48 -10.68 24.93 -5.98
C ARG A 48 -9.69 25.57 -6.95
N SER A 49 -8.46 25.04 -7.01
CA SER A 49 -7.43 25.50 -7.97
C SER A 49 -7.88 25.31 -9.40
N THR A 50 -8.47 24.16 -9.73
CA THR A 50 -9.00 23.89 -11.08
C THR A 50 -10.09 24.90 -11.48
N TRP A 51 -11.02 25.20 -10.57
CA TRP A 51 -12.03 26.26 -10.82
C TRP A 51 -11.38 27.63 -10.96
N ALA A 52 -10.43 27.96 -10.09
CA ALA A 52 -9.74 29.24 -10.15
C ALA A 52 -8.96 29.42 -11.46
N GLU A 53 -8.25 28.39 -11.91
CA GLU A 53 -7.49 28.41 -13.19
C GLU A 53 -8.36 28.59 -14.43
N GLN A 54 -9.61 28.14 -14.37
CA GLN A 54 -10.52 28.22 -15.48
C GLN A 54 -11.35 29.53 -15.50
N LEU A 55 -11.68 30.07 -14.33
CA LEU A 55 -12.56 31.24 -14.21
C LEU A 55 -11.81 32.54 -13.96
N LEU A 56 -10.71 32.49 -13.20
CA LEU A 56 -9.93 33.68 -12.87
C LEU A 56 -8.88 33.96 -13.95
N PRO A 57 -8.55 35.25 -14.17
CA PRO A 57 -7.42 35.60 -15.00
C PRO A 57 -6.12 35.10 -14.38
N ARG A 58 -5.19 34.68 -15.21
CA ARG A 58 -3.81 34.56 -14.80
C ARG A 58 -3.25 35.97 -14.64
N ALA A 59 -2.96 36.35 -13.40
CA ALA A 59 -2.36 37.62 -13.09
C ALA A 59 -0.84 37.44 -12.94
N GLN A 60 -0.07 38.23 -13.66
CA GLN A 60 1.39 38.25 -13.57
C GLN A 60 1.87 39.67 -13.34
N LEU A 61 2.54 39.89 -12.21
CA LEU A 61 3.19 41.14 -11.91
C LEU A 61 4.70 40.95 -12.02
N THR A 62 5.31 41.67 -12.98
CA THR A 62 6.76 41.80 -13.11
C THR A 62 7.15 43.16 -12.64
N LEU A 63 7.76 43.24 -11.44
CA LEU A 63 8.17 44.53 -10.85
C LEU A 63 9.32 45.16 -11.64
N PHE A 64 10.27 44.36 -12.03
CA PHE A 64 11.31 44.77 -12.97
C PHE A 64 11.90 43.51 -13.65
N ASN A 65 12.17 43.61 -14.92
CA ASN A 65 12.97 42.68 -15.69
C ASN A 65 13.95 43.49 -16.53
N THR A 66 15.23 43.45 -16.17
CA THR A 66 16.28 44.24 -16.81
C THR A 66 17.12 43.36 -17.72
N GLN A 67 17.18 43.72 -18.98
CA GLN A 67 18.01 43.05 -19.99
C GLN A 67 19.16 44.00 -20.36
N PHE A 68 20.39 43.51 -20.24
CA PHE A 68 21.59 44.21 -20.70
C PHE A 68 21.93 43.73 -22.12
N THR A 69 22.08 44.68 -23.03
CA THR A 69 22.41 44.36 -24.42
C THR A 69 23.66 45.14 -24.81
N GLY A 70 24.65 44.43 -25.33
CA GLY A 70 25.83 44.99 -25.96
C GLY A 70 25.76 44.71 -27.48
N ASN A 71 25.81 45.78 -28.29
CA ASN A 71 25.85 45.66 -29.73
C ASN A 71 27.17 46.19 -30.26
N LEU A 72 27.93 45.37 -30.99
CA LEU A 72 29.07 45.86 -31.75
C LEU A 72 28.59 46.44 -33.04
N ARG A 73 28.59 47.77 -33.13
CA ARG A 73 28.17 48.48 -34.35
C ARG A 73 29.38 49.03 -35.07
N ARG A 74 29.47 48.76 -36.33
CA ARG A 74 30.38 49.45 -37.25
C ARG A 74 29.57 50.52 -37.97
N GLN A 75 29.83 51.78 -37.65
CA GLN A 75 29.14 52.91 -38.26
C GLN A 75 29.78 53.16 -39.64
N ALA A 76 29.11 52.71 -40.71
CA ALA A 76 29.60 52.80 -42.06
C ALA A 76 29.33 54.16 -42.72
N LEU A 77 28.36 54.93 -42.17
CA LEU A 77 27.96 56.25 -42.68
C LEU A 77 28.02 57.28 -41.51
N ASP A 78 28.38 58.50 -41.84
CA ASP A 78 28.28 59.61 -40.89
C ASP A 78 26.82 60.09 -40.73
N ASN A 79 26.56 61.09 -39.86
CA ASN A 79 25.24 61.66 -39.62
C ASN A 79 24.65 62.41 -40.83
N PHE A 80 25.45 62.65 -41.88
CA PHE A 80 25.08 63.31 -43.11
C PHE A 80 24.93 62.32 -44.29
N GLY A 81 25.12 61.01 -44.01
CA GLY A 81 24.98 59.93 -45.02
C GLY A 81 26.23 59.65 -45.85
N ASN A 82 27.40 60.26 -45.52
CA ASN A 82 28.63 59.99 -46.24
C ASN A 82 29.36 58.76 -45.71
N PRO A 83 30.01 57.97 -46.58
CA PRO A 83 30.78 56.82 -46.16
C PRO A 83 31.96 57.21 -45.24
N ILE A 84 32.05 56.59 -44.10
CA ILE A 84 33.21 56.77 -43.19
C ILE A 84 34.35 55.89 -43.69
N VAL A 85 35.49 56.48 -43.94
CA VAL A 85 36.70 55.77 -44.36
C VAL A 85 37.30 55.09 -43.09
N ASN A 86 37.46 53.78 -43.11
CA ASN A 86 37.87 52.96 -41.96
C ASN A 86 36.92 53.06 -40.73
N PRO A 87 35.66 52.62 -40.86
CA PRO A 87 34.74 52.67 -39.72
C PRO A 87 35.24 51.80 -38.58
N SER A 88 35.42 52.41 -37.42
CA SER A 88 35.66 51.67 -36.15
C SER A 88 34.42 50.86 -35.74
N ALA A 89 34.64 49.73 -35.16
CA ALA A 89 33.55 48.98 -34.55
C ALA A 89 33.57 49.26 -33.05
N ASP A 90 32.52 49.92 -32.58
CA ASP A 90 32.39 50.28 -31.17
C ASP A 90 31.26 49.49 -30.50
N TRP A 91 31.47 49.10 -29.26
CA TRP A 91 30.46 48.50 -28.46
C TRP A 91 29.51 49.53 -27.89
N ASN A 92 28.24 49.38 -28.21
CA ASN A 92 27.16 50.16 -27.61
C ASN A 92 26.44 49.30 -26.58
N TYR A 93 26.41 49.72 -25.33
CA TYR A 93 25.73 49.07 -24.23
C TYR A 93 24.47 49.84 -23.88
N PHE A 94 23.36 49.14 -23.66
CA PHE A 94 22.17 49.71 -23.09
C PHE A 94 21.45 48.67 -22.20
N SER A 95 20.72 49.15 -21.21
CA SER A 95 19.81 48.29 -20.45
C SER A 95 18.36 48.64 -20.82
N ALA A 96 17.53 47.62 -20.85
CA ALA A 96 16.08 47.76 -21.02
C ALA A 96 15.42 47.17 -19.77
N THR A 97 14.74 48.01 -19.00
CA THR A 97 13.98 47.56 -17.81
C THR A 97 12.49 47.56 -18.17
N THR A 98 11.84 46.44 -17.96
CA THR A 98 10.41 46.27 -18.20
C THR A 98 9.68 46.05 -16.88
N HIS A 99 8.64 46.81 -16.65
CA HIS A 99 7.64 46.64 -15.60
C HIS A 99 6.36 46.16 -16.29
N ASN A 100 5.71 45.10 -15.79
CA ASN A 100 4.52 44.58 -16.45
C ASN A 100 3.51 44.05 -15.43
N LEU A 101 2.25 44.43 -15.61
CA LEU A 101 1.08 43.81 -15.01
C LEU A 101 0.23 43.22 -16.11
N GLY A 102 0.23 41.89 -16.21
CA GLY A 102 -0.55 41.16 -17.19
C GLY A 102 -1.72 40.44 -16.54
N LEU A 103 -2.89 40.54 -17.12
CA LEU A 103 -4.06 39.71 -16.84
C LEU A 103 -4.41 38.98 -18.12
N SER A 104 -4.54 37.64 -18.07
CA SER A 104 -4.90 36.86 -19.25
C SER A 104 -5.89 35.76 -18.94
N TRP A 105 -6.88 35.57 -19.80
CA TRP A 105 -7.80 34.47 -19.82
C TRP A 105 -7.63 33.65 -21.10
N ARG A 106 -7.80 32.34 -20.96
CA ARG A 106 -7.80 31.41 -22.08
C ARG A 106 -9.02 30.52 -21.98
N PHE A 107 -9.84 30.49 -23.01
CA PHE A 107 -11.02 29.65 -23.09
C PHE A 107 -10.92 28.78 -24.35
N GLN A 108 -10.99 27.47 -24.15
CA GLN A 108 -10.95 26.50 -25.23
C GLN A 108 -12.15 25.55 -25.12
N GLY A 109 -13.23 25.87 -25.79
CA GLY A 109 -14.41 25.03 -25.94
C GLY A 109 -14.91 24.41 -24.65
N ALA A 110 -14.94 23.06 -24.59
CA ALA A 110 -15.39 22.28 -23.44
C ALA A 110 -14.34 22.13 -22.33
N SER A 111 -13.12 22.69 -22.48
CA SER A 111 -12.02 22.48 -21.54
C SER A 111 -12.35 22.85 -20.10
N LEU A 112 -13.24 23.80 -19.89
CA LEU A 112 -13.72 24.20 -18.56
C LEU A 112 -14.35 23.02 -17.81
N PHE A 113 -15.31 22.34 -18.44
CA PHE A 113 -15.99 21.19 -17.85
C PHE A 113 -15.09 19.96 -17.80
N GLN A 114 -14.30 19.73 -18.85
CA GLN A 114 -13.36 18.61 -18.95
C GLN A 114 -12.26 18.69 -17.90
N ALA A 115 -11.74 19.88 -17.60
CA ALA A 115 -10.75 20.06 -16.53
C ALA A 115 -11.33 19.71 -15.15
N HIS A 116 -12.58 20.09 -14.90
CA HIS A 116 -13.30 19.74 -13.69
C HIS A 116 -13.53 18.22 -13.59
N ASP A 117 -13.99 17.59 -14.67
CA ASP A 117 -14.22 16.14 -14.71
C ASP A 117 -12.90 15.37 -14.52
N ARG A 118 -11.81 15.83 -15.13
CA ARG A 118 -10.47 15.26 -14.94
C ARG A 118 -10.04 15.33 -13.47
N GLN A 119 -10.21 16.50 -12.84
CA GLN A 119 -9.87 16.67 -11.42
C GLN A 119 -10.74 15.78 -10.54
N ARG A 120 -12.03 15.65 -10.84
CA ARG A 120 -12.94 14.76 -10.14
C ARG A 120 -12.51 13.29 -10.23
N LEU A 121 -12.13 12.82 -11.43
CA LEU A 121 -11.61 11.45 -11.62
C LEU A 121 -10.28 11.24 -10.89
N THR A 122 -9.39 12.24 -10.89
CA THR A 122 -8.14 12.19 -10.12
C THR A 122 -8.42 12.03 -8.62
N ASN A 123 -9.36 12.80 -8.09
CA ASN A 123 -9.76 12.71 -6.69
C ASN A 123 -10.40 11.33 -6.37
N GLN A 124 -11.28 10.83 -7.24
CA GLN A 124 -11.85 9.48 -7.10
C GLN A 124 -10.76 8.40 -7.11
N GLY A 125 -9.75 8.52 -7.97
CA GLY A 125 -8.60 7.60 -7.98
C GLY A 125 -7.81 7.61 -6.67
N ARG A 126 -7.63 8.78 -6.05
CA ARG A 126 -6.99 8.88 -4.72
C ARG A 126 -7.86 8.26 -3.62
N ASP A 127 -9.17 8.46 -3.68
CA ASP A 127 -10.10 7.89 -2.70
C ASP A 127 -10.13 6.36 -2.79
N VAL A 128 -10.10 5.79 -4.01
CA VAL A 128 -9.97 4.34 -4.24
C VAL A 128 -8.61 3.84 -3.75
N THR A 129 -7.53 4.59 -3.98
CA THR A 129 -6.18 4.24 -3.47
C THR A 129 -6.17 4.24 -1.94
N LEU A 130 -6.85 5.17 -1.29
CA LEU A 130 -7.00 5.18 0.17
C LEU A 130 -7.82 3.99 0.67
N LEU A 131 -8.93 3.66 -0.02
CA LEU A 131 -9.73 2.48 0.28
C LEU A 131 -8.89 1.22 0.21
N ARG A 132 -8.15 1.05 -0.89
CA ARG A 132 -7.23 -0.09 -1.07
C ARG A 132 -6.20 -0.17 0.06
N ALA A 133 -5.55 0.95 0.40
CA ALA A 133 -4.56 0.97 1.46
C ALA A 133 -5.14 0.59 2.84
N ARG A 134 -6.43 0.88 3.08
CA ARG A 134 -7.13 0.43 4.29
C ARG A 134 -7.38 -1.07 4.27
N THR A 135 -7.95 -1.60 3.19
CA THR A 135 -8.24 -3.03 3.05
C THR A 135 -6.95 -3.86 3.11
N ASP A 136 -5.89 -3.44 2.41
CA ASP A 136 -4.59 -4.11 2.42
C ASP A 136 -3.99 -4.12 3.85
N LEU A 137 -4.11 -3.00 4.59
CA LEU A 137 -3.64 -2.92 5.98
C LEU A 137 -4.45 -3.83 6.90
N GLU A 138 -5.78 -3.85 6.79
CA GLU A 138 -6.64 -4.72 7.60
C GLU A 138 -6.26 -6.18 7.41
N ILE A 139 -6.12 -6.64 6.18
CA ILE A 139 -5.74 -8.02 5.87
C ILE A 139 -4.31 -8.31 6.35
N GLN A 140 -3.38 -7.38 6.16
CA GLN A 140 -2.02 -7.54 6.65
C GLN A 140 -1.95 -7.68 8.16
N ILE A 141 -2.68 -6.86 8.91
CA ILE A 141 -2.71 -6.94 10.38
C ILE A 141 -3.37 -8.24 10.83
N GLN A 142 -4.48 -8.66 10.19
CA GLN A 142 -5.13 -9.92 10.48
C GLN A 142 -4.19 -11.10 10.26
N ARG A 143 -3.47 -11.17 9.14
CA ARG A 143 -2.49 -12.24 8.87
C ARG A 143 -1.38 -12.27 9.92
N LEU A 144 -0.78 -11.12 10.24
CA LEU A 144 0.29 -11.06 11.23
C LEU A 144 -0.20 -11.40 12.66
N TYR A 145 -1.43 -11.02 12.98
CA TYR A 145 -2.03 -11.39 14.27
C TYR A 145 -2.27 -12.90 14.35
N ILE A 146 -2.84 -13.49 13.31
CA ILE A 146 -3.11 -14.92 13.22
C ILE A 146 -1.82 -15.74 13.20
N ASP A 147 -0.76 -15.27 12.50
CA ASP A 147 0.58 -15.87 12.56
C ASP A 147 1.12 -15.87 14.01
N ALA A 148 1.00 -14.74 14.70
CA ALA A 148 1.44 -14.66 16.08
C ALA A 148 0.63 -15.56 17.02
N VAL A 149 -0.68 -15.76 16.78
CA VAL A 149 -1.52 -16.76 17.50
C VAL A 149 -1.04 -18.18 17.23
N GLU A 150 -0.72 -18.52 15.97
CA GLU A 150 -0.14 -19.82 15.59
C GLU A 150 1.17 -20.07 16.31
N GLN A 151 2.13 -19.12 16.24
CA GLN A 151 3.45 -19.29 16.84
C GLN A 151 3.37 -19.43 18.35
N ARG A 152 2.42 -18.76 19.01
CA ARG A 152 2.13 -18.93 20.42
C ARG A 152 1.61 -20.33 20.72
N ALA A 153 0.62 -20.83 19.98
CA ALA A 153 0.06 -22.16 20.17
C ALA A 153 1.11 -23.25 19.96
N LEU A 154 2.00 -23.09 18.96
CA LEU A 154 3.14 -23.98 18.76
C LEU A 154 4.11 -23.92 19.93
N MET A 155 4.44 -22.73 20.45
CA MET A 155 5.33 -22.58 21.61
C MET A 155 4.73 -23.24 22.87
N GLU A 156 3.44 -23.07 23.12
CA GLU A 156 2.74 -23.73 24.23
C GLU A 156 2.78 -25.25 24.06
N THR A 157 2.58 -25.75 22.84
CA THR A 157 2.71 -27.18 22.52
C THR A 157 4.12 -27.69 22.77
N GLU A 158 5.18 -26.98 22.34
CA GLU A 158 6.55 -27.39 22.62
C GLU A 158 6.87 -27.41 24.12
N ASN A 159 6.31 -26.48 24.90
CA ASN A 159 6.47 -26.48 26.37
C ASN A 159 5.81 -27.70 27.00
N GLU A 160 4.62 -28.10 26.56
CA GLU A 160 3.95 -29.33 27.02
C GLU A 160 4.75 -30.58 26.58
N LEU A 161 5.34 -30.60 25.38
CA LEU A 161 6.20 -31.71 24.96
C LEU A 161 7.48 -31.82 25.81
N VAL A 162 8.10 -30.69 26.22
CA VAL A 162 9.21 -30.70 27.17
C VAL A 162 8.77 -31.28 28.50
N ALA A 163 7.59 -30.92 29.01
CA ALA A 163 7.06 -31.47 30.23
C ALA A 163 6.82 -33.00 30.15
N ALA A 164 6.28 -33.46 28.97
CA ALA A 164 6.10 -34.88 28.72
C ALA A 164 7.43 -35.64 28.64
N ARG A 165 8.48 -35.08 28.02
CA ARG A 165 9.83 -35.68 28.00
C ARG A 165 10.46 -35.78 29.39
N ARG A 166 10.21 -34.82 30.30
CA ARG A 166 10.65 -34.90 31.70
C ARG A 166 10.01 -36.07 32.42
N ILE A 167 8.71 -36.29 32.18
CA ILE A 167 7.99 -37.43 32.77
C ILE A 167 8.55 -38.75 32.21
N ASP A 168 8.78 -38.84 30.88
CA ASP A 168 9.36 -40.05 30.27
C ASP A 168 10.76 -40.37 30.85
N LEU A 169 11.62 -39.34 31.05
CA LEU A 169 12.94 -39.49 31.68
C LEU A 169 12.82 -40.03 33.11
N ASP A 170 11.91 -39.47 33.94
CA ASP A 170 11.66 -39.96 35.31
C ASP A 170 11.23 -41.45 35.34
N VAL A 171 10.35 -41.85 34.39
CA VAL A 171 9.95 -43.25 34.22
C VAL A 171 11.15 -44.13 33.87
N VAL A 172 12.00 -43.74 32.95
CA VAL A 172 13.21 -44.50 32.55
C VAL A 172 14.17 -44.65 33.73
N GLN A 173 14.39 -43.58 34.53
CA GLN A 173 15.26 -43.59 35.70
C GLN A 173 14.72 -44.54 36.77
N ARG A 174 13.42 -44.55 37.03
CA ARG A 174 12.78 -45.50 37.97
C ARG A 174 12.92 -46.95 37.49
N LEU A 175 12.67 -47.24 36.23
CA LEU A 175 12.83 -48.58 35.66
C LEU A 175 14.30 -49.06 35.70
N PHE A 176 15.25 -48.16 35.50
CA PHE A 176 16.68 -48.46 35.68
C PHE A 176 17.02 -48.82 37.11
N SER A 177 16.48 -48.11 38.11
CA SER A 177 16.70 -48.42 39.51
C SER A 177 16.17 -49.81 39.93
N LEU A 178 15.18 -50.30 39.18
CA LEU A 178 14.62 -51.66 39.31
C LEU A 178 15.34 -52.71 38.43
N ALA A 179 16.49 -52.33 37.79
CA ALA A 179 17.24 -53.14 36.86
C ALA A 179 16.46 -53.65 35.63
N LEU A 180 15.36 -52.95 35.28
CA LEU A 180 14.51 -53.27 34.11
C LEU A 180 14.93 -52.54 32.83
N ARG A 181 15.81 -51.53 32.93
CA ARG A 181 16.33 -50.72 31.82
C ARG A 181 17.83 -50.50 31.95
N THR A 182 18.45 -50.06 30.81
CA THR A 182 19.90 -49.85 30.71
C THR A 182 20.30 -48.41 30.97
N ARG A 183 21.59 -48.15 31.26
CA ARG A 183 22.12 -46.79 31.33
C ARG A 183 22.00 -46.06 29.97
N VAL A 184 22.04 -46.77 28.85
CA VAL A 184 21.87 -46.20 27.50
C VAL A 184 20.46 -45.61 27.33
N ASP A 185 19.43 -46.27 27.91
CA ASP A 185 18.06 -45.74 27.84
C ASP A 185 17.93 -44.40 28.58
N ILE A 186 18.63 -44.22 29.73
CA ILE A 186 18.67 -42.93 30.46
C ILE A 186 19.32 -41.87 29.59
N LEU A 187 20.51 -42.13 29.00
CA LEU A 187 21.21 -41.17 28.16
C LEU A 187 20.42 -40.79 26.94
N ASN A 188 19.71 -41.74 26.34
CA ASN A 188 18.81 -41.44 25.19
C ASN A 188 17.60 -40.59 25.60
N ALA A 189 17.03 -40.80 26.78
CA ALA A 189 15.94 -39.99 27.33
C ALA A 189 16.42 -38.58 27.70
N GLU A 190 17.60 -38.43 28.29
CA GLU A 190 18.23 -37.13 28.53
C GLU A 190 18.49 -36.37 27.23
N LEU A 191 19.07 -37.01 26.23
CA LEU A 191 19.31 -36.43 24.92
C LEU A 191 17.99 -35.97 24.26
N ALA A 192 16.92 -36.79 24.33
CA ALA A 192 15.62 -36.43 23.78
C ALA A 192 14.99 -35.23 24.51
N LEU A 193 15.17 -35.09 25.82
CA LEU A 193 14.74 -33.93 26.60
C LEU A 193 15.49 -32.65 26.18
N GLU A 194 16.82 -32.71 26.05
CA GLU A 194 17.63 -31.56 25.63
C GLU A 194 17.30 -31.12 24.19
N GLN A 195 17.08 -32.07 23.29
CA GLN A 195 16.64 -31.77 21.91
C GLN A 195 15.28 -31.07 21.92
N GLN A 196 14.32 -31.51 22.73
CA GLN A 196 13.01 -30.90 22.85
C GLN A 196 13.10 -29.49 23.48
N ALA A 197 13.97 -29.29 24.48
CA ALA A 197 14.21 -27.98 25.08
C ALA A 197 14.81 -26.98 24.06
N LEU A 198 15.72 -27.44 23.18
CA LEU A 198 16.25 -26.63 22.09
C LEU A 198 15.14 -26.23 21.10
N THR A 199 14.25 -27.17 20.75
CA THR A 199 13.09 -26.88 19.87
C THR A 199 12.17 -25.83 20.49
N LEU A 200 11.86 -25.93 21.80
CA LEU A 200 11.09 -24.91 22.52
C LEU A 200 11.78 -23.53 22.44
N GLN A 201 13.10 -23.48 22.65
CA GLN A 201 13.83 -22.22 22.58
C GLN A 201 13.77 -21.60 21.18
N GLN A 202 13.90 -22.40 20.12
CA GLN A 202 13.77 -21.94 18.74
C GLN A 202 12.34 -21.41 18.46
N GLN A 203 11.33 -22.12 18.93
CA GLN A 203 9.93 -21.73 18.77
C GLN A 203 9.62 -20.42 19.52
N ASN A 204 10.18 -20.23 20.71
CA ASN A 204 10.05 -18.97 21.44
C ASN A 204 10.63 -17.78 20.65
N VAL A 205 11.81 -17.96 20.03
CA VAL A 205 12.39 -16.92 19.15
C VAL A 205 11.49 -16.62 17.96
N THR A 206 10.86 -17.64 17.37
CA THR A 206 9.93 -17.46 16.25
C THR A 206 8.69 -16.67 16.70
N TYR A 207 8.11 -16.99 17.85
CA TYR A 207 7.01 -16.23 18.42
C TYR A 207 7.37 -14.76 18.67
N GLN A 208 8.54 -14.49 19.25
CA GLN A 208 8.99 -13.11 19.48
C GLN A 208 9.16 -12.33 18.15
N ARG A 209 9.60 -13.01 17.08
CA ARG A 209 9.69 -12.39 15.72
C ARG A 209 8.31 -12.08 15.16
N ALA A 210 7.33 -12.95 15.33
CA ALA A 210 5.95 -12.70 14.91
C ALA A 210 5.35 -11.48 15.62
N LEU A 211 5.56 -11.35 16.94
CA LEU A 211 5.16 -10.18 17.72
C LEU A 211 5.84 -8.89 17.22
N LEU A 212 7.14 -8.96 16.88
CA LEU A 212 7.87 -7.82 16.36
C LEU A 212 7.36 -7.41 14.97
N ALA A 213 7.02 -8.36 14.11
CA ALA A 213 6.43 -8.10 12.81
C ALA A 213 5.07 -7.40 12.93
N LEU A 214 4.19 -7.91 13.81
CA LEU A 214 2.90 -7.31 14.11
C LEU A 214 3.05 -5.88 14.64
N ARG A 215 3.94 -5.67 15.61
CA ARG A 215 4.26 -4.35 16.17
C ARG A 215 4.69 -3.35 15.09
N THR A 216 5.57 -3.78 14.19
CA THR A 216 6.07 -2.95 13.09
C THR A 216 4.96 -2.58 12.12
N ALA A 217 4.11 -3.54 11.76
CA ALA A 217 2.97 -3.31 10.87
C ALA A 217 1.92 -2.37 11.49
N MET A 218 1.69 -2.45 12.79
CA MET A 218 0.84 -1.49 13.51
C MET A 218 1.44 -0.08 13.58
N GLY A 219 2.76 0.08 13.34
CA GLY A 219 3.44 1.37 13.48
C GLY A 219 3.66 1.80 14.93
N LEU A 220 3.69 0.85 15.88
CA LEU A 220 3.94 1.14 17.29
C LEU A 220 5.43 1.42 17.52
N THR A 221 5.73 2.60 18.03
CA THR A 221 7.10 3.05 18.36
C THR A 221 7.46 2.83 19.83
N GLU A 222 6.47 2.58 20.68
CA GLU A 222 6.70 2.33 22.11
C GLU A 222 7.38 0.99 22.34
N ASP A 223 8.42 0.97 23.19
CA ASP A 223 9.13 -0.26 23.58
C ASP A 223 8.44 -0.92 24.79
N ARG A 224 7.24 -1.47 24.56
CA ARG A 224 6.47 -2.23 25.53
C ARG A 224 6.28 -3.66 25.03
N PRO A 225 6.37 -4.67 25.91
CA PRO A 225 6.08 -6.05 25.54
C PRO A 225 4.66 -6.17 24.99
N LEU A 226 4.48 -6.97 23.93
CA LEU A 226 3.17 -7.30 23.40
C LEU A 226 2.79 -8.70 23.90
N GLU A 227 1.54 -8.84 24.33
CA GLU A 227 0.89 -10.12 24.58
C GLU A 227 -0.37 -10.22 23.72
N ILE A 228 -0.57 -11.36 23.08
CA ILE A 228 -1.77 -11.60 22.27
C ILE A 228 -2.82 -12.28 23.13
N GLY A 229 -4.10 -12.00 22.86
CA GLY A 229 -5.24 -12.69 23.47
C GLY A 229 -5.20 -14.21 23.20
N ASN A 230 -5.89 -14.99 24.04
CA ASN A 230 -6.02 -16.43 23.86
C ASN A 230 -7.26 -16.72 22.99
N GLU A 231 -7.22 -16.25 21.75
CA GLU A 231 -8.31 -16.44 20.80
C GLU A 231 -8.10 -17.75 20.02
N GLU A 232 -9.12 -18.59 20.00
CA GLU A 232 -9.09 -19.75 19.12
C GLU A 232 -9.37 -19.34 17.69
N LEU A 233 -8.54 -19.85 16.76
CA LEU A 233 -8.76 -19.64 15.33
C LEU A 233 -10.06 -20.33 14.89
N PRO A 234 -10.96 -19.61 14.19
CA PRO A 234 -12.22 -20.17 13.76
C PRO A 234 -12.01 -21.30 12.73
N LEU A 235 -12.81 -22.34 12.86
CA LEU A 235 -12.88 -23.43 11.88
C LEU A 235 -14.37 -23.76 11.66
N PHE A 236 -14.84 -23.61 10.44
CA PHE A 236 -16.23 -23.85 10.05
C PHE A 236 -16.32 -24.43 8.64
N ASP A 237 -17.46 -25.04 8.30
CA ASP A 237 -17.71 -25.62 6.99
C ASP A 237 -17.88 -24.51 5.93
N PRO A 238 -17.01 -24.44 4.90
CA PRO A 238 -17.09 -23.45 3.83
C PRO A 238 -18.12 -23.78 2.74
N ALA A 239 -18.84 -24.90 2.80
CA ALA A 239 -19.80 -25.33 1.77
C ALA A 239 -20.94 -24.31 1.51
N GLY A 240 -21.11 -23.30 2.36
CA GLY A 240 -22.08 -22.22 2.19
C GLY A 240 -21.63 -21.07 1.28
N PHE A 241 -20.39 -21.05 0.83
CA PHE A 241 -19.89 -19.98 -0.03
C PHE A 241 -20.21 -20.23 -1.50
N ASP A 242 -21.13 -19.42 -2.06
CA ASP A 242 -21.40 -19.44 -3.50
C ASP A 242 -20.45 -18.49 -4.25
N SER A 243 -19.58 -19.07 -5.09
CA SER A 243 -18.61 -18.30 -5.87
C SER A 243 -19.25 -17.24 -6.75
N SER A 244 -20.47 -17.45 -7.28
CA SER A 244 -21.13 -16.48 -8.15
C SER A 244 -21.62 -15.26 -7.40
N SER A 245 -22.12 -15.41 -6.19
CA SER A 245 -22.50 -14.29 -5.32
C SER A 245 -21.28 -13.50 -4.85
N LEU A 246 -20.17 -14.18 -4.53
CA LEU A 246 -18.91 -13.53 -4.15
C LEU A 246 -18.31 -12.72 -5.30
N ILE A 247 -18.33 -13.26 -6.52
CA ILE A 247 -17.89 -12.55 -7.73
C ILE A 247 -18.74 -11.30 -7.95
N SER A 248 -20.07 -11.42 -7.87
CA SER A 248 -20.95 -10.26 -8.03
C SER A 248 -20.65 -9.17 -7.00
N ARG A 249 -20.46 -9.54 -5.73
CA ARG A 249 -20.09 -8.61 -4.66
C ARG A 249 -18.73 -7.97 -4.92
N ALA A 250 -17.74 -8.75 -5.34
CA ALA A 250 -16.40 -8.26 -5.63
C ALA A 250 -16.39 -7.23 -6.78
N LEU A 251 -17.21 -7.43 -7.82
CA LEU A 251 -17.34 -6.46 -8.91
C LEU A 251 -17.84 -5.08 -8.43
N ASP A 252 -18.56 -5.03 -7.32
CA ASP A 252 -19.12 -3.78 -6.77
C ASP A 252 -18.18 -3.11 -5.76
N VAL A 253 -17.40 -3.89 -4.97
CA VAL A 253 -16.67 -3.33 -3.81
C VAL A 253 -15.16 -3.47 -3.89
N ASN A 254 -14.63 -4.34 -4.77
CA ASN A 254 -13.18 -4.59 -4.82
C ASN A 254 -12.42 -3.35 -5.31
N PRO A 255 -11.43 -2.84 -4.54
CA PRO A 255 -10.70 -1.63 -4.90
C PRO A 255 -9.97 -1.72 -6.25
N VAL A 256 -9.59 -2.91 -6.71
CA VAL A 256 -8.94 -3.11 -8.01
C VAL A 256 -9.93 -2.84 -9.16
N ILE A 257 -11.17 -3.29 -9.03
CA ILE A 257 -12.25 -3.03 -10.01
C ILE A 257 -12.62 -1.55 -10.00
N LEU A 258 -12.79 -0.95 -8.81
CA LEU A 258 -13.09 0.48 -8.69
C LEU A 258 -11.97 1.33 -9.30
N GLN A 259 -10.71 0.93 -9.17
CA GLN A 259 -9.59 1.62 -9.79
C GLN A 259 -9.60 1.46 -11.32
N SER A 260 -9.92 0.27 -11.84
CA SER A 260 -10.09 0.03 -13.27
C SER A 260 -11.18 0.90 -13.87
N ASP A 261 -12.32 1.05 -13.18
CA ASP A 261 -13.41 1.93 -13.60
C ASP A 261 -12.99 3.42 -13.67
N VAL A 262 -12.16 3.87 -12.73
CA VAL A 262 -11.59 5.24 -12.77
C VAL A 262 -10.68 5.41 -14.00
N TYR A 263 -9.82 4.43 -14.30
CA TYR A 263 -8.97 4.47 -15.48
C TYR A 263 -9.75 4.44 -16.79
N MET A 264 -10.79 3.60 -16.88
CA MET A 264 -11.72 3.57 -18.02
C MET A 264 -12.37 4.94 -18.28
N ARG A 265 -12.92 5.56 -17.23
CA ARG A 265 -13.53 6.90 -17.33
C ARG A 265 -12.51 7.96 -17.70
N SER A 266 -11.28 7.85 -17.20
CA SER A 266 -10.19 8.77 -17.54
C SER A 266 -9.80 8.66 -19.01
N ALA A 267 -9.73 7.44 -19.57
CA ALA A 267 -9.47 7.21 -20.99
C ALA A 267 -10.63 7.71 -21.87
N GLN A 268 -11.88 7.53 -21.44
CA GLN A 268 -13.05 8.08 -22.12
C GLN A 268 -13.02 9.62 -22.16
N LEU A 269 -12.68 10.24 -21.01
CA LEU A 269 -12.53 11.71 -20.93
C LEU A 269 -11.40 12.19 -21.86
N ALA A 270 -10.22 11.53 -21.83
CA ALA A 270 -9.10 11.87 -22.68
C ALA A 270 -9.49 11.82 -24.19
N LEU A 271 -10.25 10.81 -24.63
CA LEU A 271 -10.77 10.77 -26.00
C LEU A 271 -11.75 11.92 -26.27
N SER A 272 -12.61 12.27 -25.32
CA SER A 272 -13.56 13.39 -25.47
C SER A 272 -12.83 14.73 -25.60
N GLU A 273 -11.74 14.91 -24.84
CA GLU A 273 -10.88 16.08 -24.91
C GLU A 273 -10.24 16.24 -26.29
N GLN A 274 -9.73 15.14 -26.88
CA GLN A 274 -9.18 15.18 -28.21
C GLN A 274 -10.24 15.49 -29.29
N LYS A 275 -11.49 15.05 -29.11
CA LYS A 275 -12.60 15.42 -30.02
C LYS A 275 -12.95 16.88 -29.91
N THR A 276 -12.86 17.51 -28.73
CA THR A 276 -13.17 18.94 -28.54
C THR A 276 -11.97 19.86 -28.81
N ALA A 277 -10.78 19.33 -28.98
CA ALA A 277 -9.56 20.10 -29.26
C ALA A 277 -9.60 20.84 -30.63
N TRP A 278 -10.57 20.51 -31.50
CA TRP A 278 -10.86 21.23 -32.72
C TRP A 278 -11.59 22.57 -32.51
N TRP A 279 -12.12 22.79 -31.30
CA TRP A 279 -12.85 24.00 -30.99
C TRP A 279 -11.87 25.18 -30.92
N PRO A 280 -12.33 26.38 -31.33
CA PRO A 280 -11.48 27.55 -31.31
C PRO A 280 -11.06 27.92 -29.87
N GLU A 281 -9.82 28.38 -29.78
CA GLU A 281 -9.29 28.97 -28.58
C GLU A 281 -9.52 30.48 -28.57
N ILE A 282 -10.14 30.99 -27.51
CA ILE A 282 -10.32 32.42 -27.27
C ILE A 282 -9.33 32.84 -26.20
N ARG A 283 -8.51 33.85 -26.54
CA ARG A 283 -7.59 34.48 -25.62
C ARG A 283 -8.00 35.93 -25.41
N LEU A 284 -8.14 36.30 -24.16
CA LEU A 284 -8.42 37.66 -23.72
C LEU A 284 -7.32 38.10 -22.81
N GLY A 285 -6.81 39.30 -22.96
CA GLY A 285 -5.82 39.82 -22.03
C GLY A 285 -5.70 41.31 -22.01
N VAL A 286 -5.18 41.77 -20.86
CA VAL A 286 -4.84 43.16 -20.61
C VAL A 286 -3.42 43.17 -20.07
N ASN A 287 -2.54 43.94 -20.71
CA ASN A 287 -1.19 44.21 -20.23
C ASN A 287 -1.06 45.69 -19.95
N VAL A 288 -0.57 46.03 -18.81
CA VAL A 288 -0.08 47.40 -18.48
C VAL A 288 1.40 47.26 -18.28
N TYR A 289 2.18 47.90 -19.16
CA TYR A 289 3.62 47.76 -19.12
C TYR A 289 4.32 49.11 -19.31
N ARG A 290 5.53 49.16 -18.83
CA ARG A 290 6.48 50.25 -19.06
C ARG A 290 7.81 49.66 -19.48
N GLN A 291 8.40 50.21 -20.50
CA GLN A 291 9.74 49.83 -20.91
C GLN A 291 10.62 51.07 -20.94
N ALA A 292 11.63 51.04 -20.08
CA ALA A 292 12.64 52.10 -19.99
C ALA A 292 13.94 51.63 -20.64
N TYR A 293 14.48 52.39 -21.54
CA TYR A 293 15.78 52.16 -22.12
C TYR A 293 16.79 53.15 -21.47
N LEU A 294 17.83 52.62 -20.89
CA LEU A 294 18.89 53.37 -20.25
C LEU A 294 20.18 53.22 -21.07
N PRO A 295 20.71 54.32 -21.63
CA PRO A 295 21.95 54.29 -22.41
C PRO A 295 23.16 54.06 -21.45
N GLU A 296 24.31 53.84 -22.09
CA GLU A 296 25.58 53.66 -21.36
C GLU A 296 25.90 54.85 -20.47
N GLY A 297 26.26 54.60 -19.20
CA GLY A 297 26.61 55.66 -18.23
C GLY A 297 25.47 56.10 -17.28
N GLU A 298 24.23 55.64 -17.52
CA GLU A 298 23.12 55.87 -16.63
C GLU A 298 22.97 54.75 -15.59
N ALA A 299 21.97 54.83 -14.70
CA ALA A 299 21.70 53.82 -13.69
C ALA A 299 21.42 52.46 -14.33
N LEU A 300 21.93 51.38 -13.75
CA LEU A 300 21.74 50.01 -14.27
C LEU A 300 20.27 49.55 -14.23
N PHE A 301 19.46 50.12 -13.33
CA PHE A 301 18.06 49.80 -13.14
C PHE A 301 17.20 51.04 -13.11
N ASP A 302 16.09 51.06 -13.82
CA ASP A 302 15.05 52.06 -13.65
C ASP A 302 14.00 51.55 -12.64
N THR A 303 13.89 52.26 -11.52
CA THR A 303 12.91 51.96 -10.47
C THR A 303 11.70 52.88 -10.49
N SER A 304 11.61 53.81 -11.47
CA SER A 304 10.48 54.73 -11.60
C SER A 304 9.24 54.01 -12.15
N ILE A 305 8.34 53.61 -11.27
CA ILE A 305 7.05 53.01 -11.64
C ILE A 305 6.01 54.13 -11.78
N GLY A 306 5.28 54.20 -12.87
CA GLY A 306 4.15 55.12 -13.02
C GLY A 306 4.34 56.28 -14.01
N LYS A 307 5.49 56.37 -14.69
CA LYS A 307 5.69 57.24 -15.83
C LYS A 307 5.69 56.44 -17.12
N ASP A 308 5.10 56.96 -18.19
CA ASP A 308 5.10 56.36 -19.54
C ASP A 308 4.55 54.94 -19.56
N LEU A 309 3.39 54.74 -18.89
CA LEU A 309 2.68 53.46 -18.88
C LEU A 309 1.93 53.28 -20.20
N GLU A 310 2.13 52.11 -20.80
CA GLU A 310 1.36 51.67 -21.98
C GLU A 310 0.35 50.60 -21.54
N SER A 311 -0.86 50.67 -22.08
CA SER A 311 -1.88 49.63 -21.86
C SER A 311 -2.24 48.99 -23.20
N GLN A 312 -2.22 47.66 -23.18
CA GLN A 312 -2.59 46.86 -24.34
C GLN A 312 -3.74 45.92 -23.96
N PHE A 313 -4.83 46.01 -24.68
CA PHE A 313 -5.91 45.04 -24.66
C PHE A 313 -5.82 44.17 -25.92
N TYR A 314 -5.91 42.84 -25.75
CA TYR A 314 -5.94 41.94 -26.87
C TYR A 314 -7.07 40.93 -26.75
N LEU A 315 -7.72 40.63 -27.85
CA LEU A 315 -8.65 39.54 -28.04
C LEU A 315 -8.16 38.69 -29.22
N GLY A 316 -7.83 37.44 -28.94
CA GLY A 316 -7.34 36.49 -29.95
C GLY A 316 -8.33 35.36 -30.15
N PHE A 317 -8.48 34.93 -31.40
CA PHE A 317 -9.26 33.77 -31.80
C PHE A 317 -8.38 32.92 -32.70
N SER A 318 -8.15 31.66 -32.31
CA SER A 318 -7.27 30.76 -33.06
C SER A 318 -7.89 29.39 -33.25
N ILE A 319 -7.72 28.87 -34.46
CA ILE A 319 -8.18 27.54 -34.88
C ILE A 319 -6.99 26.79 -35.47
N PRO A 320 -6.77 25.49 -35.10
CA PRO A 320 -5.74 24.69 -35.73
C PRO A 320 -6.05 24.43 -37.20
N VAL A 321 -5.07 24.67 -38.10
CA VAL A 321 -5.18 24.44 -39.53
C VAL A 321 -3.96 23.68 -40.06
N LEU A 322 -4.06 23.08 -41.26
CA LEU A 322 -2.98 22.35 -41.94
C LEU A 322 -2.32 21.28 -41.04
N ASN A 323 -1.07 21.43 -40.69
CA ASN A 323 -0.34 20.46 -39.85
C ASN A 323 -1.04 20.20 -38.49
N GLY A 324 -1.70 21.21 -37.94
CA GLY A 324 -2.52 21.05 -36.72
C GLY A 324 -3.67 20.07 -36.90
N VAL A 325 -4.28 20.01 -38.09
CA VAL A 325 -5.35 19.04 -38.40
C VAL A 325 -4.82 17.60 -38.40
N PHE A 326 -3.69 17.33 -39.04
CA PHE A 326 -3.10 16.00 -39.10
C PHE A 326 -2.62 15.55 -37.69
N GLN A 327 -2.00 16.45 -36.96
CA GLN A 327 -1.56 16.17 -35.58
C GLN A 327 -2.76 15.85 -34.72
N GLN A 328 -3.82 16.66 -34.75
CA GLN A 328 -5.03 16.46 -33.94
C GLN A 328 -5.72 15.13 -34.26
N ASN A 329 -5.82 14.76 -35.53
CA ASN A 329 -6.36 13.46 -35.92
C ASN A 329 -5.52 12.30 -35.38
N THR A 330 -4.18 12.44 -35.38
CA THR A 330 -3.29 11.43 -34.82
C THR A 330 -3.48 11.30 -33.32
N GLU A 331 -3.58 12.40 -32.57
CA GLU A 331 -3.83 12.38 -31.13
C GLU A 331 -5.21 11.79 -30.79
N GLN A 332 -6.22 12.08 -31.57
CA GLN A 332 -7.55 11.48 -31.44
C GLN A 332 -7.52 9.95 -31.66
N GLN A 333 -6.78 9.49 -32.69
CA GLN A 333 -6.60 8.05 -32.93
C GLN A 333 -5.83 7.38 -31.78
N ARG A 334 -4.77 8.01 -31.26
CA ARG A 334 -4.03 7.52 -30.09
C ARG A 334 -4.94 7.37 -28.87
N ALA A 335 -5.74 8.39 -28.57
CA ALA A 335 -6.68 8.34 -27.45
C ALA A 335 -7.76 7.25 -27.64
N ALA A 336 -8.20 7.02 -28.89
CA ALA A 336 -9.14 5.96 -29.22
C ALA A 336 -8.51 4.55 -29.04
N ILE A 337 -7.25 4.39 -29.41
CA ILE A 337 -6.49 3.14 -29.19
C ILE A 337 -6.29 2.91 -27.68
N GLU A 338 -5.90 3.96 -26.96
CA GLU A 338 -5.71 3.89 -25.50
C GLU A 338 -7.00 3.46 -24.77
N LEU A 339 -8.14 4.02 -25.16
CA LEU A 339 -9.43 3.59 -24.62
C LEU A 339 -9.71 2.10 -24.89
N ARG A 340 -9.39 1.59 -26.07
CA ARG A 340 -9.53 0.16 -26.39
C ARG A 340 -8.61 -0.70 -25.54
N ASN A 341 -7.36 -0.27 -25.39
CA ASN A 341 -6.39 -0.97 -24.53
C ASN A 341 -6.88 -1.03 -23.09
N GLN A 342 -7.44 0.08 -22.58
CA GLN A 342 -8.00 0.13 -21.25
C GLN A 342 -9.25 -0.76 -21.07
N GLN A 343 -10.06 -0.92 -22.13
CA GLN A 343 -11.20 -1.85 -22.16
C GLN A 343 -10.74 -3.32 -22.06
N GLU A 344 -9.69 -3.69 -22.80
CA GLU A 344 -9.13 -5.04 -22.72
C GLU A 344 -8.45 -5.28 -21.38
N GLN A 345 -7.79 -4.30 -20.81
CA GLN A 345 -7.21 -4.39 -19.46
C GLN A 345 -8.28 -4.56 -18.38
N ASP A 346 -9.39 -3.83 -18.45
CA ASP A 346 -10.52 -4.01 -17.54
C ASP A 346 -11.09 -5.43 -17.64
N ARG A 347 -11.26 -5.92 -18.89
CA ARG A 347 -11.69 -7.30 -19.12
C ARG A 347 -10.74 -8.33 -18.50
N GLU A 348 -9.42 -8.13 -18.67
CA GLU A 348 -8.40 -9.01 -18.08
C GLU A 348 -8.48 -9.01 -16.55
N ILE A 349 -8.58 -7.83 -15.93
CA ILE A 349 -8.73 -7.69 -14.47
C ILE A 349 -9.96 -8.43 -13.96
N ARG A 350 -11.11 -8.34 -14.66
CA ARG A 350 -12.33 -9.04 -14.26
C ARG A 350 -12.19 -10.56 -14.37
N LEU A 351 -11.54 -11.06 -15.42
CA LEU A 351 -11.27 -12.50 -15.58
C LEU A 351 -10.32 -13.02 -14.50
N GLN A 352 -9.26 -12.26 -14.18
CA GLN A 352 -8.32 -12.63 -13.10
C GLN A 352 -9.00 -12.59 -11.72
N LEU A 353 -9.91 -11.65 -11.48
CA LEU A 353 -10.70 -11.58 -10.26
C LEU A 353 -11.60 -12.82 -10.12
N GLU A 354 -12.30 -13.21 -11.20
CA GLU A 354 -13.14 -14.40 -11.22
C GLU A 354 -12.32 -15.68 -10.94
N GLU A 355 -11.16 -15.82 -11.59
CA GLU A 355 -10.23 -16.93 -11.38
C GLU A 355 -9.74 -16.97 -9.93
N SER A 356 -9.32 -15.81 -9.39
CA SER A 356 -8.83 -15.67 -8.01
C SER A 356 -9.89 -16.08 -6.99
N ILE A 357 -11.14 -15.60 -7.13
CA ILE A 357 -12.22 -15.93 -6.19
C ILE A 357 -12.56 -17.42 -6.25
N ARG A 358 -12.71 -17.99 -7.45
CA ARG A 358 -12.98 -19.42 -7.60
C ARG A 358 -11.85 -20.29 -7.04
N GLY A 359 -10.60 -19.90 -7.31
CA GLY A 359 -9.42 -20.57 -6.77
C GLY A 359 -9.36 -20.50 -5.24
N SER A 360 -9.65 -19.34 -4.67
CA SER A 360 -9.65 -19.15 -3.21
C SER A 360 -10.77 -19.94 -2.51
N VAL A 361 -11.94 -20.07 -3.12
CA VAL A 361 -13.02 -20.94 -2.58
C VAL A 361 -12.57 -22.40 -2.56
N LEU A 362 -12.01 -22.91 -3.67
CA LEU A 362 -11.49 -24.28 -3.73
C LEU A 362 -10.37 -24.53 -2.72
N GLU A 363 -9.48 -23.55 -2.54
CA GLU A 363 -8.40 -23.65 -1.55
C GLU A 363 -8.96 -23.66 -0.12
N LEU A 364 -9.96 -22.83 0.18
CA LEU A 364 -10.61 -22.82 1.49
C LEU A 364 -11.26 -24.16 1.82
N GLU A 365 -11.95 -24.80 0.86
CA GLU A 365 -12.52 -26.14 1.01
C GLU A 365 -11.44 -27.22 1.24
N ASN A 366 -10.32 -27.11 0.51
CA ASN A 366 -9.16 -27.99 0.68
C ASN A 366 -8.54 -27.86 2.07
N GLN A 367 -8.32 -26.62 2.55
CA GLN A 367 -7.75 -26.38 3.87
C GLN A 367 -8.69 -26.81 5.01
N TRP A 368 -10.00 -26.65 4.84
CA TRP A 368 -10.97 -27.18 5.80
C TRP A 368 -10.91 -28.71 5.91
N THR A 369 -10.87 -29.41 4.77
CA THR A 369 -10.72 -30.88 4.73
C THR A 369 -9.40 -31.30 5.36
N SER A 370 -8.30 -30.60 5.05
CA SER A 370 -6.98 -30.85 5.63
C SER A 370 -6.98 -30.68 7.16
N ALA A 371 -7.65 -29.64 7.67
CA ALA A 371 -7.76 -29.42 9.11
C ALA A 371 -8.52 -30.54 9.82
N GLN A 372 -9.62 -31.03 9.24
CA GLN A 372 -10.37 -32.18 9.78
C GLN A 372 -9.55 -33.48 9.80
N LEU A 373 -8.83 -33.76 8.68
CA LEU A 373 -7.98 -34.95 8.60
C LEU A 373 -6.79 -34.86 9.57
N SER A 374 -6.19 -33.68 9.76
CA SER A 374 -5.12 -33.43 10.72
C SER A 374 -5.60 -33.67 12.15
N GLN A 375 -6.78 -33.21 12.49
CA GLN A 375 -7.38 -33.44 13.79
C GLN A 375 -7.59 -34.94 14.05
N ARG A 376 -8.16 -35.66 13.07
CA ARG A 376 -8.36 -37.11 13.17
C ARG A 376 -7.04 -37.87 13.29
N SER A 377 -6.03 -37.50 12.51
CA SER A 377 -4.69 -38.09 12.59
C SER A 377 -4.06 -37.91 13.98
N ASN A 378 -4.23 -36.73 14.57
CA ASN A 378 -3.70 -36.46 15.92
C ASN A 378 -4.43 -37.29 17.00
N GLU A 379 -5.76 -37.47 16.89
CA GLU A 379 -6.51 -38.34 17.81
C GLU A 379 -5.93 -39.77 17.79
N ILE A 380 -5.72 -40.33 16.60
CA ILE A 380 -5.14 -41.67 16.43
C ILE A 380 -3.71 -41.74 16.98
N ALA A 381 -2.89 -40.74 16.71
CA ALA A 381 -1.51 -40.67 17.19
C ALA A 381 -1.43 -40.58 18.73
N ARG A 382 -2.35 -39.84 19.35
CA ARG A 382 -2.47 -39.77 20.81
C ARG A 382 -2.82 -41.12 21.46
N GLU A 383 -3.77 -41.87 20.88
CA GLU A 383 -4.11 -43.21 21.32
C GLU A 383 -2.94 -44.17 21.15
N ALA A 384 -2.24 -44.10 19.99
CA ALA A 384 -1.05 -44.91 19.73
C ALA A 384 0.08 -44.60 20.74
N LEU A 385 0.28 -43.36 21.12
CA LEU A 385 1.28 -42.99 22.14
C LEU A 385 0.91 -43.49 23.51
N ALA A 386 -0.38 -43.43 23.90
CA ALA A 386 -0.84 -43.95 25.18
C ALA A 386 -0.58 -45.47 25.30
N LEU A 387 -0.89 -46.22 24.25
CA LEU A 387 -0.59 -47.68 24.21
C LEU A 387 0.91 -47.95 24.22
N ALA A 388 1.70 -47.23 23.41
CA ALA A 388 3.15 -47.37 23.35
C ALA A 388 3.85 -47.10 24.73
N ARG A 389 3.35 -46.15 25.51
CA ARG A 389 3.83 -45.88 26.87
C ARG A 389 3.54 -47.05 27.81
N GLU A 390 2.38 -47.64 27.75
CA GLU A 390 2.03 -48.78 28.57
C GLU A 390 2.86 -50.04 28.20
N GLU A 391 3.00 -50.33 26.92
CA GLU A 391 3.86 -51.43 26.44
C GLU A 391 5.32 -51.25 26.83
N TYR A 392 5.85 -49.98 26.81
CA TYR A 392 7.18 -49.68 27.28
C TYR A 392 7.33 -49.93 28.78
N ARG A 393 6.33 -49.57 29.61
CA ARG A 393 6.32 -49.83 31.06
C ARG A 393 6.34 -51.32 31.35
N LEU A 394 5.61 -52.13 30.58
CA LEU A 394 5.56 -53.56 30.71
C LEU A 394 6.80 -54.28 30.14
N GLY A 395 7.72 -53.57 29.51
CA GLY A 395 8.92 -54.15 28.91
C GLY A 395 8.71 -54.75 27.52
N ALA A 396 7.51 -54.64 26.96
CA ALA A 396 7.18 -55.19 25.64
C ALA A 396 7.65 -54.33 24.46
N ARG A 397 8.08 -53.10 24.70
CA ARG A 397 8.55 -52.16 23.71
C ARG A 397 9.90 -51.55 24.09
N SER A 398 10.75 -51.25 23.09
CA SER A 398 12.02 -50.56 23.31
C SER A 398 11.84 -49.04 23.42
N PHE A 399 12.85 -48.33 23.98
CA PHE A 399 12.85 -46.87 24.08
C PHE A 399 12.83 -46.21 22.71
N GLU A 400 13.53 -46.74 21.72
CA GLU A 400 13.58 -46.20 20.37
C GLU A 400 12.21 -46.27 19.66
N GLU A 401 11.46 -47.35 19.83
CA GLU A 401 10.10 -47.48 19.34
C GLU A 401 9.12 -46.51 20.02
N LEU A 402 9.24 -46.31 21.34
CA LEU A 402 8.47 -45.32 22.07
C LEU A 402 8.78 -43.91 21.55
N ARG A 403 10.06 -43.60 21.35
CA ARG A 403 10.52 -42.30 20.84
C ARG A 403 9.93 -42.02 19.48
N ALA A 404 9.90 -42.99 18.56
CA ALA A 404 9.32 -42.85 17.22
C ALA A 404 7.80 -42.51 17.30
N VAL A 405 7.03 -43.21 18.12
CA VAL A 405 5.59 -42.94 18.31
C VAL A 405 5.34 -41.57 18.94
N PHE A 406 6.19 -41.18 19.92
CA PHE A 406 6.12 -39.85 20.51
C PHE A 406 6.40 -38.75 19.47
N GLN A 407 7.41 -38.93 18.61
CA GLN A 407 7.71 -37.98 17.55
C GLN A 407 6.52 -37.86 16.56
N GLN A 408 5.91 -38.99 16.21
CA GLN A 408 4.74 -38.99 15.34
C GLN A 408 3.55 -38.22 15.96
N GLU A 409 3.29 -38.40 17.27
CA GLU A 409 2.22 -37.65 17.96
C GLU A 409 2.56 -36.15 18.01
N ALA A 410 3.80 -35.79 18.33
CA ALA A 410 4.24 -34.42 18.35
C ALA A 410 4.08 -33.73 16.98
N ASP A 411 4.44 -34.42 15.90
CA ASP A 411 4.30 -33.90 14.54
C ASP A 411 2.84 -33.72 14.13
N THR A 412 1.96 -34.69 14.42
CA THR A 412 0.52 -34.56 14.12
C THR A 412 -0.13 -33.45 14.95
N ARG A 413 0.33 -33.22 16.19
CA ARG A 413 -0.17 -32.17 17.06
C ARG A 413 0.20 -30.78 16.53
N ARG A 414 1.42 -30.58 16.04
CA ARG A 414 1.83 -29.36 15.33
C ARG A 414 1.00 -29.17 14.08
N GLN A 415 0.79 -30.25 13.31
CA GLN A 415 0.03 -30.22 12.08
C GLN A 415 -1.43 -29.75 12.27
N VAL A 416 -2.09 -30.07 13.40
CA VAL A 416 -3.43 -29.55 13.72
C VAL A 416 -3.41 -28.03 13.82
N ILE A 417 -2.39 -27.46 14.49
CA ILE A 417 -2.25 -26.01 14.67
C ILE A 417 -2.02 -25.32 13.31
N THR A 418 -1.04 -25.84 12.53
CA THR A 418 -0.71 -25.24 11.23
C THR A 418 -1.82 -25.40 10.21
N ALA A 419 -2.58 -26.53 10.22
CA ALA A 419 -3.73 -26.74 9.33
C ALA A 419 -4.89 -25.79 9.67
N ARG A 420 -5.14 -25.51 10.96
CA ARG A 420 -6.14 -24.52 11.37
C ARG A 420 -5.74 -23.10 10.95
N HIS A 421 -4.46 -22.76 11.11
CA HIS A 421 -3.92 -21.49 10.61
C HIS A 421 -4.07 -21.36 9.10
N ALA A 422 -3.68 -22.40 8.33
CA ALA A 422 -3.80 -22.41 6.88
C ALA A 422 -5.25 -22.22 6.40
N PHE A 423 -6.24 -22.77 7.11
CA PHE A 423 -7.66 -22.51 6.82
C PHE A 423 -8.02 -21.02 6.99
N VAL A 424 -7.57 -20.38 8.06
CA VAL A 424 -7.88 -18.97 8.31
C VAL A 424 -7.13 -18.07 7.32
N ASP A 425 -5.90 -18.40 6.94
CA ASP A 425 -5.16 -17.65 5.91
C ASP A 425 -5.82 -17.78 4.53
N ALA A 426 -6.33 -18.98 4.17
CA ALA A 426 -7.13 -19.18 2.97
C ALA A 426 -8.44 -18.35 2.99
N LEU A 427 -9.08 -18.22 4.15
CA LEU A 427 -10.24 -17.36 4.33
C LEU A 427 -9.89 -15.88 4.12
N LEU A 428 -8.79 -15.40 4.69
CA LEU A 428 -8.31 -14.03 4.48
C LEU A 428 -7.93 -13.78 3.02
N THR A 429 -7.40 -14.79 2.33
CA THR A 429 -7.09 -14.70 0.89
C THR A 429 -8.37 -14.56 0.06
N LEU A 430 -9.45 -15.26 0.45
CA LEU A 430 -10.77 -15.09 -0.17
C LEU A 430 -11.34 -13.67 0.13
N GLU A 431 -11.23 -13.18 1.36
CA GLU A 431 -11.67 -11.82 1.74
C GLU A 431 -10.89 -10.75 0.97
N GLU A 432 -9.59 -10.93 0.76
CA GLU A 432 -8.76 -10.07 -0.08
C GLU A 432 -9.21 -10.08 -1.54
N ALA A 433 -9.47 -11.26 -2.10
CA ALA A 433 -9.95 -11.39 -3.48
C ALA A 433 -11.33 -10.75 -3.67
N VAL A 434 -12.22 -10.85 -2.70
CA VAL A 434 -13.55 -10.19 -2.73
C VAL A 434 -13.42 -8.68 -2.47
N GLY A 435 -12.44 -8.25 -1.68
CA GLY A 435 -12.27 -6.85 -1.24
C GLY A 435 -13.17 -6.46 -0.07
N ALA A 436 -13.76 -7.43 0.62
CA ALA A 436 -14.60 -7.22 1.80
C ALA A 436 -14.69 -8.50 2.64
N SER A 437 -15.00 -8.38 3.95
CA SER A 437 -15.24 -9.54 4.81
C SER A 437 -16.38 -10.40 4.29
N VAL A 438 -16.14 -11.71 4.19
CA VAL A 438 -17.15 -12.70 3.74
C VAL A 438 -17.88 -13.36 4.91
N ARG A 439 -17.44 -13.17 6.15
CA ARG A 439 -18.02 -13.77 7.36
C ARG A 439 -19.44 -13.28 7.65
N GLU A 440 -19.73 -12.03 7.33
CA GLU A 440 -21.07 -11.45 7.50
C GLU A 440 -22.11 -12.02 6.54
N ALA A 441 -21.67 -12.49 5.35
CA ALA A 441 -22.56 -13.05 4.35
C ALA A 441 -23.09 -14.45 4.73
N SER A 442 -22.32 -15.22 5.52
CA SER A 442 -22.73 -16.55 5.99
C SER A 442 -23.67 -16.52 7.20
N GLY A 443 -23.65 -15.42 7.98
CA GLY A 443 -24.50 -15.25 9.17
C GLY A 443 -25.95 -14.85 8.90
N SER A 444 -26.26 -14.34 7.70
CA SER A 444 -27.63 -13.87 7.38
C SER A 444 -28.59 -14.98 6.91
N THR A 445 -28.08 -16.18 6.60
CA THR A 445 -28.90 -17.32 6.18
C THR A 445 -29.32 -18.24 7.33
N GLY A 446 -28.82 -18.03 8.55
CA GLY A 446 -29.10 -18.89 9.72
C GLY A 446 -30.15 -18.38 10.71
N ALA A 447 -30.72 -17.17 10.53
CA ALA A 447 -31.67 -16.56 11.46
C ALA A 447 -33.11 -16.52 10.89
N GLY A 448 -33.52 -17.54 10.16
CA GLY A 448 -34.86 -17.63 9.60
C GLY A 448 -35.35 -19.06 9.53
N ASN A 449 -35.55 -19.70 10.69
CA ASN A 449 -36.54 -20.77 10.89
C ASN A 449 -36.80 -20.97 12.38
#